data_04913ce1309a58022e5780948a8f686a
#
_entry.id   04913ce1309a58022e5780948a8f686a
#
_cell.length_a   1.000
_cell.length_b   1.000
_cell.length_c   1.000
_cell.angle_alpha   90.00
_cell.angle_beta   90.00
_cell.angle_gamma   90.00
#
_symmetry.space_group_name_H-M   'P 1'
#
loop_
_entity.id
_entity.type
_entity.pdbx_description
1 polymer ?
#
loop_
_entity_poly.entity_id
_entity_poly.type
_entity_poly.pdbx_seq_one_letter_code
_entity_poly.pdbx_strand_id
1 'polypeptide(L)'
;FGSTSELGIYEMRDTGLRQVENPSELLLSQDLSGLSGVAISCAIEGAQPLMLETQALVSTAAYGTPQRSATGFEQRRLNMLLAVLEKRVGFKLMQKDVFLNIAGGLRVTDLAMDLSVIVAVLSSNVDTPIDVGWCMAGEVGLSGEVRTVSRIEQRISEAEKLGFTHMIIPQNNLQGFDVKKYSIQ
;
A
#
# COMPACT_ATOMS: atom_id res chain seq x y z
N PHE A 1 -25.32 -11.37 -18.09
CA PHE A 1 -24.66 -10.11 -17.66
C PHE A 1 -23.65 -10.45 -16.58
N GLY A 2 -22.34 -10.21 -16.86
CA GLY A 2 -21.26 -10.43 -15.92
C GLY A 2 -21.18 -9.36 -14.83
N SER A 3 -20.37 -9.61 -13.80
CA SER A 3 -20.08 -8.64 -12.75
C SER A 3 -19.43 -7.40 -13.35
N THR A 4 -19.93 -6.21 -13.00
CA THR A 4 -19.37 -4.91 -13.40
C THR A 4 -18.17 -4.48 -12.54
N SER A 5 -17.68 -5.36 -11.69
CA SER A 5 -16.60 -5.09 -10.74
C SER A 5 -15.19 -5.44 -11.25
N GLU A 6 -15.03 -5.74 -12.53
CA GLU A 6 -13.74 -6.01 -13.13
C GLU A 6 -13.05 -4.71 -13.56
N LEU A 7 -11.80 -4.54 -13.17
CA LEU A 7 -10.95 -3.44 -13.58
C LEU A 7 -10.11 -3.89 -14.78
N GLY A 8 -10.29 -3.25 -15.94
CA GLY A 8 -9.43 -3.43 -17.10
C GLY A 8 -8.37 -2.33 -17.17
N ILE A 9 -7.11 -2.70 -17.30
CA ILE A 9 -6.00 -1.77 -17.47
C ILE A 9 -5.42 -1.94 -18.87
N TYR A 10 -5.29 -0.82 -19.58
CA TYR A 10 -4.82 -0.76 -20.95
C TYR A 10 -3.66 0.23 -21.07
N GLU A 11 -2.63 -0.15 -21.82
CA GLU A 11 -1.57 0.77 -22.20
C GLU A 11 -1.81 1.29 -23.62
N MET A 12 -1.49 2.56 -23.86
CA MET A 12 -1.51 3.15 -25.20
C MET A 12 -0.16 2.90 -25.88
N ARG A 13 -0.20 2.24 -27.03
CA ARG A 13 0.96 2.06 -27.93
C ARG A 13 0.69 2.70 -29.27
N ASP A 14 1.72 2.84 -30.09
CA ASP A 14 1.60 3.38 -31.46
C ASP A 14 0.60 2.58 -32.33
N THR A 15 0.37 1.32 -31.97
CA THR A 15 -0.57 0.41 -32.65
C THR A 15 -1.98 0.42 -32.04
N GLY A 16 -2.24 1.24 -31.00
CA GLY A 16 -3.53 1.33 -30.32
C GLY A 16 -3.51 0.86 -28.86
N LEU A 17 -4.69 0.66 -28.29
CA LEU A 17 -4.86 0.18 -26.93
C LEU A 17 -4.56 -1.30 -26.82
N ARG A 18 -3.69 -1.66 -25.89
CA ARG A 18 -3.40 -3.06 -25.53
C ARG A 18 -3.82 -3.31 -24.08
N GLN A 19 -4.54 -4.39 -23.86
CA GLN A 19 -4.81 -4.85 -22.50
C GLN A 19 -3.52 -5.32 -21.83
N VAL A 20 -3.30 -4.87 -20.60
CA VAL A 20 -2.16 -5.29 -19.79
C VAL A 20 -2.55 -6.55 -19.02
N GLU A 21 -1.85 -7.64 -19.26
CA GLU A 21 -2.13 -8.93 -18.61
C GLU A 21 -1.77 -8.90 -17.13
N ASN A 22 -0.72 -8.17 -16.77
CA ASN A 22 -0.31 -7.97 -15.39
C ASN A 22 -0.23 -6.48 -15.06
N PRO A 23 -1.31 -5.85 -14.61
CA PRO A 23 -1.35 -4.43 -14.29
C PRO A 23 -0.34 -4.01 -13.22
N SER A 24 0.01 -4.89 -12.29
CA SER A 24 0.95 -4.60 -11.21
C SER A 24 2.33 -4.22 -11.73
N GLU A 25 2.78 -4.76 -12.85
CA GLU A 25 4.08 -4.41 -13.45
C GLU A 25 4.15 -2.93 -13.85
N LEU A 26 3.03 -2.34 -14.27
CA LEU A 26 2.94 -0.92 -14.62
C LEU A 26 2.80 -0.01 -13.40
N LEU A 27 2.33 -0.54 -12.28
CA LEU A 27 2.02 0.22 -11.07
C LEU A 27 3.19 0.24 -10.08
N LEU A 28 4.27 -0.46 -10.40
CA LEU A 28 5.50 -0.49 -9.62
C LEU A 28 6.61 0.26 -10.36
N SER A 29 7.32 1.12 -9.64
CA SER A 29 8.52 1.76 -10.18
C SER A 29 9.65 0.74 -10.33
N GLN A 30 10.44 0.86 -11.39
CA GLN A 30 11.48 -0.12 -11.70
C GLN A 30 12.69 -0.05 -10.78
N ASP A 31 12.94 1.11 -10.16
CA ASP A 31 14.06 1.31 -9.23
C ASP A 31 13.57 2.00 -7.96
N LEU A 32 13.33 1.20 -6.92
CA LEU A 32 12.91 1.67 -5.60
C LEU A 32 14.03 1.59 -4.57
N SER A 33 15.21 1.11 -4.96
CA SER A 33 16.32 0.90 -4.03
C SER A 33 16.81 2.22 -3.45
N GLY A 34 16.90 2.28 -2.13
CA GLY A 34 17.43 3.43 -1.40
C GLY A 34 16.50 4.62 -1.27
N LEU A 35 15.25 4.53 -1.70
CA LEU A 35 14.27 5.60 -1.53
C LEU A 35 13.44 5.39 -0.25
N SER A 36 13.52 6.34 0.68
CA SER A 36 12.61 6.36 1.83
C SER A 36 11.20 6.79 1.43
N GLY A 37 10.22 6.43 2.25
CA GLY A 37 8.83 6.81 2.02
C GLY A 37 8.09 5.98 0.99
N VAL A 38 8.63 4.84 0.59
CA VAL A 38 8.00 3.93 -0.39
C VAL A 38 7.70 2.59 0.25
N ALA A 39 6.46 2.14 0.14
CA ALA A 39 6.01 0.82 0.57
C ALA A 39 5.09 0.21 -0.49
N ILE A 40 5.14 -1.10 -0.63
CA ILE A 40 4.33 -1.84 -1.60
C ILE A 40 3.20 -2.56 -0.88
N SER A 41 1.99 -2.37 -1.35
CA SER A 41 0.82 -3.09 -0.87
C SER A 41 0.21 -3.97 -1.93
N CYS A 42 -0.39 -5.07 -1.52
CA CYS A 42 -1.32 -5.80 -2.36
C CYS A 42 -2.75 -5.39 -2.02
N ALA A 43 -3.39 -4.67 -2.92
CA ALA A 43 -4.78 -4.26 -2.84
C ALA A 43 -5.65 -5.14 -3.73
N ILE A 44 -6.92 -5.30 -3.37
CA ILE A 44 -7.91 -5.92 -4.26
C ILE A 44 -8.94 -4.87 -4.62
N GLU A 45 -8.95 -4.52 -5.89
CA GLU A 45 -9.97 -3.65 -6.49
C GLU A 45 -10.85 -4.50 -7.41
N GLY A 46 -12.15 -4.56 -7.06
CA GLY A 46 -13.06 -5.50 -7.71
C GLY A 46 -12.67 -6.96 -7.41
N ALA A 47 -12.37 -7.73 -8.44
CA ALA A 47 -11.96 -9.15 -8.32
C ALA A 47 -10.45 -9.35 -8.46
N GLN A 48 -9.69 -8.31 -8.78
CA GLN A 48 -8.29 -8.42 -9.16
C GLN A 48 -7.35 -7.92 -8.09
N PRO A 49 -6.35 -8.73 -7.65
CA PRO A 49 -5.26 -8.25 -6.81
C PRO A 49 -4.31 -7.37 -7.63
N LEU A 50 -3.88 -6.27 -7.02
CA LEU A 50 -2.96 -5.30 -7.59
C LEU A 50 -1.83 -5.01 -6.60
N MET A 51 -0.58 -5.11 -7.04
CA MET A 51 0.54 -4.59 -6.29
C MET A 51 0.68 -3.11 -6.58
N LEU A 52 0.58 -2.29 -5.55
CA LEU A 52 0.57 -0.84 -5.64
C LEU A 52 1.69 -0.22 -4.82
N GLU A 53 2.39 0.70 -5.44
CA GLU A 53 3.38 1.52 -4.76
C GLU A 53 2.69 2.66 -4.00
N THR A 54 2.95 2.72 -2.71
CA THR A 54 2.51 3.79 -1.80
C THR A 54 3.70 4.69 -1.51
N GLN A 55 3.58 5.97 -1.82
CA GLN A 55 4.62 6.96 -1.62
C GLN A 55 4.18 7.97 -0.56
N ALA A 56 5.03 8.23 0.41
CA ALA A 56 4.81 9.27 1.41
C ALA A 56 6.02 10.20 1.51
N LEU A 57 5.74 11.48 1.70
CA LEU A 57 6.73 12.50 2.02
C LEU A 57 6.31 13.17 3.33
N VAL A 58 7.16 13.06 4.34
CA VAL A 58 6.99 13.69 5.63
C VAL A 58 8.10 14.71 5.82
N SER A 59 7.71 15.96 6.06
CA SER A 59 8.66 17.05 6.26
C SER A 59 8.19 17.97 7.38
N THR A 60 9.10 18.75 7.95
CA THR A 60 8.73 19.76 8.93
C THR A 60 7.88 20.84 8.26
N ALA A 61 6.74 21.19 8.88
CA ALA A 61 5.86 22.23 8.36
C ALA A 61 6.58 23.58 8.35
N ALA A 62 6.66 24.21 7.18
CA ALA A 62 7.38 25.47 6.99
C ALA A 62 6.53 26.69 7.39
N TYR A 63 5.22 26.58 7.41
CA TYR A 63 4.29 27.73 7.50
C TYR A 63 3.21 27.55 8.59
N GLY A 64 3.59 27.14 9.76
CA GLY A 64 2.71 27.16 10.95
C GLY A 64 1.61 26.12 10.97
N THR A 65 0.81 25.95 9.92
CA THR A 65 -0.24 24.94 9.86
C THR A 65 0.22 23.75 9.03
N PRO A 66 0.37 22.55 9.63
CA PRO A 66 0.76 21.34 8.90
C PRO A 66 -0.23 20.99 7.80
N GLN A 67 0.31 20.69 6.62
CA GLN A 67 -0.47 20.25 5.47
C GLN A 67 -0.51 18.72 5.41
N ARG A 68 -1.69 18.20 5.14
CA ARG A 68 -1.89 16.75 4.96
C ARG A 68 -2.72 16.52 3.73
N SER A 69 -2.15 15.83 2.76
CA SER A 69 -2.73 15.62 1.45
C SER A 69 -2.57 14.17 1.03
N ALA A 70 -3.61 13.62 0.42
CA ALA A 70 -3.61 12.28 -0.14
C ALA A 70 -4.13 12.30 -1.57
N THR A 71 -3.45 11.58 -2.43
CA THR A 71 -3.87 11.31 -3.81
C THR A 71 -4.01 9.79 -4.00
N GLY A 72 -5.18 9.36 -4.47
CA GLY A 72 -5.48 7.94 -4.65
C GLY A 72 -5.93 7.21 -3.37
N PHE A 73 -5.93 7.89 -2.25
CA PHE A 73 -6.32 7.36 -0.93
C PHE A 73 -7.21 8.37 -0.22
N GLU A 74 -8.15 7.93 0.60
CA GLU A 74 -9.10 8.82 1.27
C GLU A 74 -8.41 9.70 2.30
N GLN A 75 -8.58 11.02 2.18
CA GLN A 75 -7.97 12.01 3.07
C GLN A 75 -8.35 11.82 4.55
N ARG A 76 -9.61 11.50 4.81
CA ARG A 76 -10.09 11.26 6.20
C ARG A 76 -9.41 10.04 6.81
N ARG A 77 -9.19 9.00 6.00
CA ARG A 77 -8.52 7.81 6.47
C ARG A 77 -7.04 8.06 6.73
N LEU A 78 -6.36 8.82 5.89
CA LEU A 78 -4.99 9.26 6.17
C LEU A 78 -4.91 9.98 7.51
N ASN A 79 -5.80 10.95 7.76
CA ASN A 79 -5.84 11.69 9.02
C ASN A 79 -6.06 10.77 10.22
N MET A 80 -6.92 9.76 10.10
CA MET A 80 -7.14 8.75 11.12
C MET A 80 -5.87 7.93 11.41
N LEU A 81 -5.19 7.46 10.37
CA LEU A 81 -3.97 6.66 10.52
C LEU A 81 -2.85 7.48 11.16
N LEU A 82 -2.71 8.76 10.81
CA LEU A 82 -1.75 9.66 11.44
C LEU A 82 -2.06 9.88 12.93
N ALA A 83 -3.34 10.01 13.29
CA ALA A 83 -3.76 10.10 14.68
C ALA A 83 -3.46 8.83 15.48
N VAL A 84 -3.62 7.66 14.87
CA VAL A 84 -3.24 6.37 15.46
C VAL A 84 -1.73 6.30 15.71
N LEU A 85 -0.92 6.72 14.75
CA LEU A 85 0.54 6.77 14.90
C LEU A 85 0.98 7.67 16.05
N GLU A 86 0.36 8.81 16.21
CA GLU A 86 0.67 9.72 17.31
C GLU A 86 0.22 9.19 18.67
N LYS A 87 -1.03 8.76 18.77
CA LYS A 87 -1.63 8.38 20.05
C LYS A 87 -1.21 7.01 20.54
N ARG A 88 -1.11 6.03 19.64
CA ARG A 88 -0.88 4.62 20.00
C ARG A 88 0.57 4.19 19.87
N VAL A 89 1.29 4.79 18.94
CA VAL A 89 2.69 4.41 18.66
C VAL A 89 3.69 5.44 19.16
N GLY A 90 3.25 6.67 19.39
CA GLY A 90 4.07 7.72 20.00
C GLY A 90 4.92 8.53 19.02
N PHE A 91 4.65 8.44 17.73
CA PHE A 91 5.30 9.30 16.73
C PHE A 91 4.77 10.72 16.76
N LYS A 92 5.66 11.69 16.70
CA LYS A 92 5.31 13.11 16.71
C LYS A 92 5.14 13.62 15.27
N LEU A 93 3.92 13.66 14.79
CA LEU A 93 3.59 14.09 13.44
C LEU A 93 2.79 15.40 13.39
N MET A 94 2.43 15.98 14.55
CA MET A 94 1.56 17.16 14.62
C MET A 94 2.11 18.39 13.90
N GLN A 95 3.44 18.55 13.85
CA GLN A 95 4.10 19.67 13.17
C GLN A 95 4.76 19.26 11.87
N LYS A 96 4.33 18.16 11.29
CA LYS A 96 4.85 17.62 10.04
C LYS A 96 3.83 17.79 8.92
N ASP A 97 4.32 18.22 7.77
CA ASP A 97 3.59 18.06 6.52
C ASP A 97 3.65 16.59 6.11
N VAL A 98 2.52 16.05 5.66
CA VAL A 98 2.43 14.66 5.16
C VAL A 98 1.74 14.68 3.82
N PHE A 99 2.46 14.20 2.81
CA PHE A 99 1.94 14.02 1.46
C PHE A 99 1.93 12.54 1.13
N LEU A 100 0.79 12.03 0.71
CA LEU A 100 0.61 10.63 0.33
C LEU A 100 0.17 10.53 -1.13
N ASN A 101 0.79 9.65 -1.87
CA ASN A 101 0.45 9.37 -3.26
C ASN A 101 0.42 7.86 -3.51
N ILE A 102 -0.69 7.38 -4.06
CA ILE A 102 -0.75 6.04 -4.62
C ILE A 102 -0.35 6.13 -6.10
N ALA A 103 0.70 5.40 -6.46
CA ALA A 103 1.20 5.43 -7.83
C ALA A 103 0.16 4.90 -8.83
N GLY A 104 0.29 5.33 -10.08
CA GLY A 104 -0.57 4.89 -11.17
C GLY A 104 -1.88 5.65 -11.32
N GLY A 105 -2.14 6.68 -10.52
CA GLY A 105 -3.35 7.51 -10.61
C GLY A 105 -4.63 6.78 -10.22
N LEU A 106 -4.55 5.61 -9.63
CA LEU A 106 -5.69 4.84 -9.16
C LEU A 106 -6.21 5.38 -7.83
N ARG A 107 -7.52 5.36 -7.68
CA ARG A 107 -8.16 5.56 -6.38
C ARG A 107 -8.42 4.20 -5.74
N VAL A 108 -7.81 3.95 -4.60
CA VAL A 108 -7.89 2.69 -3.89
C VAL A 108 -8.81 2.83 -2.69
N THR A 109 -9.74 1.90 -2.55
CA THR A 109 -10.72 1.85 -1.44
C THR A 109 -10.48 0.66 -0.51
N ASP A 110 -9.59 -0.26 -0.87
CA ASP A 110 -9.28 -1.43 -0.06
C ASP A 110 -8.56 -1.03 1.23
N LEU A 111 -9.16 -1.36 2.37
CA LEU A 111 -8.62 -1.06 3.69
C LEU A 111 -7.29 -1.78 3.99
N ALA A 112 -6.96 -2.82 3.24
CA ALA A 112 -5.68 -3.50 3.34
C ALA A 112 -4.47 -2.60 3.00
N MET A 113 -4.71 -1.46 2.37
CA MET A 113 -3.69 -0.43 2.10
C MET A 113 -3.19 0.28 3.36
N ASP A 114 -3.92 0.26 4.46
CA ASP A 114 -3.57 1.00 5.68
C ASP A 114 -2.15 0.72 6.13
N LEU A 115 -1.74 -0.54 6.14
CA LEU A 115 -0.42 -0.91 6.62
C LEU A 115 0.69 -0.30 5.76
N SER A 116 0.56 -0.32 4.45
CA SER A 116 1.55 0.30 3.56
C SER A 116 1.58 1.83 3.68
N VAL A 117 0.44 2.46 3.91
CA VAL A 117 0.37 3.90 4.17
C VAL A 117 1.15 4.26 5.44
N ILE A 118 0.91 3.54 6.53
CA ILE A 118 1.63 3.74 7.79
C ILE A 118 3.13 3.51 7.61
N VAL A 119 3.51 2.42 6.96
CA VAL A 119 4.93 2.07 6.75
C VAL A 119 5.62 3.10 5.87
N ALA A 120 4.98 3.57 4.80
CA ALA A 120 5.52 4.63 3.95
C ALA A 120 5.72 5.95 4.72
N VAL A 121 4.74 6.35 5.53
CA VAL A 121 4.83 7.55 6.39
C VAL A 121 5.99 7.42 7.38
N LEU A 122 6.10 6.29 8.06
CA LEU A 122 7.19 6.06 9.03
C LEU A 122 8.55 6.00 8.35
N SER A 123 8.66 5.34 7.21
CA SER A 123 9.88 5.28 6.40
C SER A 123 10.38 6.68 6.03
N SER A 124 9.48 7.54 5.55
CA SER A 124 9.82 8.93 5.24
C SER A 124 10.18 9.74 6.49
N ASN A 125 9.43 9.56 7.59
CA ASN A 125 9.67 10.31 8.82
C ASN A 125 11.03 10.04 9.44
N VAL A 126 11.51 8.80 9.36
CA VAL A 126 12.84 8.40 9.88
C VAL A 126 13.90 8.33 8.80
N ASP A 127 13.56 8.67 7.58
CA ASP A 127 14.42 8.64 6.39
C ASP A 127 15.15 7.30 6.20
N THR A 128 14.42 6.21 6.38
CA THR A 128 14.94 4.86 6.24
C THR A 128 14.14 4.10 5.19
N PRO A 129 14.76 3.66 4.09
CA PRO A 129 14.06 2.91 3.05
C PRO A 129 13.60 1.54 3.52
N ILE A 130 12.55 1.02 2.89
CA ILE A 130 12.11 -0.37 3.03
C ILE A 130 12.90 -1.21 2.05
N ASP A 131 13.32 -2.38 2.48
CA ASP A 131 14.06 -3.31 1.62
C ASP A 131 13.25 -3.70 0.38
N VAL A 132 13.94 -3.79 -0.74
CA VAL A 132 13.37 -4.27 -1.99
C VAL A 132 12.89 -5.71 -1.83
N GLY A 133 11.76 -6.05 -2.42
CA GLY A 133 11.17 -7.38 -2.31
C GLY A 133 10.21 -7.57 -1.14
N TRP A 134 10.00 -6.54 -0.33
CA TRP A 134 9.01 -6.54 0.73
C TRP A 134 7.69 -5.91 0.26
N CYS A 135 6.60 -6.54 0.60
CA CYS A 135 5.25 -6.01 0.40
C CYS A 135 4.40 -6.29 1.62
N MET A 136 3.19 -5.76 1.65
CA MET A 136 2.34 -5.88 2.82
C MET A 136 0.86 -5.75 2.49
N ALA A 137 0.02 -6.22 3.40
CA ALA A 137 -1.41 -5.96 3.43
C ALA A 137 -1.91 -6.03 4.87
N GLY A 138 -2.72 -5.06 5.28
CA GLY A 138 -3.29 -5.04 6.62
C GLY A 138 -4.18 -3.83 6.82
N GLU A 139 -5.32 -4.04 7.47
CA GLU A 139 -6.19 -2.96 7.94
C GLU A 139 -5.76 -2.54 9.34
N VAL A 140 -5.76 -1.24 9.63
CA VAL A 140 -5.39 -0.70 10.93
C VAL A 140 -6.60 -0.08 11.62
N GLY A 141 -6.88 -0.56 12.82
CA GLY A 141 -7.94 -0.02 13.67
C GLY A 141 -7.50 1.14 14.56
N LEU A 142 -8.48 1.79 15.20
CA LEU A 142 -8.25 2.97 16.04
C LEU A 142 -7.41 2.69 17.30
N SER A 143 -7.30 1.45 17.71
CA SER A 143 -6.44 1.04 18.84
C SER A 143 -5.02 0.71 18.40
N GLY A 144 -4.71 0.84 17.10
CA GLY A 144 -3.41 0.49 16.53
C GLY A 144 -3.26 -0.98 16.19
N GLU A 145 -4.33 -1.76 16.32
CA GLU A 145 -4.33 -3.18 15.95
C GLU A 145 -4.29 -3.36 14.42
N VAL A 146 -3.57 -4.38 13.98
CA VAL A 146 -3.57 -4.80 12.58
C VAL A 146 -4.61 -5.90 12.40
N ARG A 147 -5.65 -5.58 11.65
CA ARG A 147 -6.82 -6.43 11.44
C ARG A 147 -6.67 -7.29 10.20
N THR A 148 -7.37 -8.43 10.21
CA THR A 148 -7.40 -9.34 9.06
C THR A 148 -7.91 -8.65 7.80
N VAL A 149 -7.42 -9.10 6.67
CA VAL A 149 -7.86 -8.67 5.35
C VAL A 149 -8.51 -9.81 4.60
N SER A 150 -9.43 -9.50 3.72
CA SER A 150 -10.08 -10.49 2.88
C SER A 150 -9.14 -11.06 1.82
N ARG A 151 -9.40 -12.26 1.36
CA ARG A 151 -8.72 -12.89 0.22
C ARG A 151 -7.19 -12.90 0.36
N ILE A 152 -6.70 -13.26 1.54
CA ILE A 152 -5.25 -13.21 1.82
C ILE A 152 -4.44 -14.11 0.89
N GLU A 153 -4.97 -15.29 0.53
CA GLU A 153 -4.26 -16.21 -0.37
C GLU A 153 -4.08 -15.63 -1.78
N GLN A 154 -5.07 -14.90 -2.29
CA GLN A 154 -4.95 -14.21 -3.58
C GLN A 154 -3.89 -13.12 -3.55
N ARG A 155 -3.80 -12.38 -2.44
CA ARG A 155 -2.78 -11.34 -2.24
C ARG A 155 -1.37 -11.94 -2.19
N ILE A 156 -1.21 -13.03 -1.45
CA ILE A 156 0.08 -13.73 -1.35
C ILE A 156 0.49 -14.30 -2.72
N SER A 157 -0.44 -14.93 -3.42
CA SER A 157 -0.16 -15.50 -4.74
C SER A 157 0.27 -14.45 -5.76
N GLU A 158 -0.35 -13.27 -5.73
CA GLU A 158 0.06 -12.16 -6.61
C GLU A 158 1.45 -11.64 -6.25
N ALA A 159 1.74 -11.45 -4.97
CA ALA A 159 3.06 -11.03 -4.49
C ALA A 159 4.15 -12.03 -4.91
N GLU A 160 3.90 -13.31 -4.71
CA GLU A 160 4.83 -14.39 -5.11
C GLU A 160 5.07 -14.42 -6.62
N LYS A 161 4.00 -14.31 -7.42
CA LYS A 161 4.06 -14.26 -8.88
C LYS A 161 4.94 -13.13 -9.39
N LEU A 162 4.94 -11.99 -8.72
CA LEU A 162 5.73 -10.80 -9.08
C LEU A 162 7.14 -10.80 -8.50
N GLY A 163 7.54 -11.85 -7.81
CA GLY A 163 8.89 -12.02 -7.30
C GLY A 163 9.16 -11.36 -5.95
N PHE A 164 8.13 -10.95 -5.20
CA PHE A 164 8.31 -10.52 -3.83
C PHE A 164 8.76 -11.69 -2.95
N THR A 165 9.68 -11.40 -2.06
CA THR A 165 10.31 -12.42 -1.20
C THR A 165 9.74 -12.46 0.20
N HIS A 166 9.20 -11.32 0.67
CA HIS A 166 8.65 -11.14 2.00
C HIS A 166 7.32 -10.41 1.94
N MET A 167 6.36 -10.86 2.74
CA MET A 167 5.07 -10.20 2.86
C MET A 167 4.64 -10.08 4.31
N ILE A 168 4.39 -8.87 4.76
CA ILE A 168 3.84 -8.60 6.08
C ILE A 168 2.31 -8.68 6.01
N ILE A 169 1.74 -9.57 6.80
CA ILE A 169 0.29 -9.79 6.87
C ILE A 169 -0.18 -9.81 8.32
N PRO A 170 -1.46 -9.58 8.58
CA PRO A 170 -2.01 -9.71 9.93
C PRO A 170 -1.85 -11.13 10.48
N GLN A 171 -1.41 -11.24 11.72
CA GLN A 171 -1.21 -12.54 12.37
C GLN A 171 -2.45 -13.43 12.32
N ASN A 172 -3.62 -12.85 12.51
CA ASN A 172 -4.88 -13.61 12.51
C ASN A 172 -5.28 -14.14 11.13
N ASN A 173 -4.69 -13.63 10.04
CA ASN A 173 -4.86 -14.21 8.72
C ASN A 173 -4.12 -15.55 8.55
N LEU A 174 -3.19 -15.88 9.43
CA LEU A 174 -2.51 -17.19 9.40
C LEU A 174 -3.44 -18.35 9.80
N GLN A 175 -4.58 -18.05 10.40
CA GLN A 175 -5.58 -19.07 10.72
C GLN A 175 -6.33 -19.47 9.46
N GLY A 176 -6.23 -20.73 9.08
CA GLY A 176 -7.04 -21.29 8.01
C GLY A 176 -6.39 -21.40 6.63
N PHE A 177 -5.09 -21.09 6.50
CA PHE A 177 -4.37 -21.43 5.28
C PHE A 177 -2.99 -22.06 5.56
N ASP A 178 -2.51 -22.84 4.61
CA ASP A 178 -1.20 -23.53 4.74
C ASP A 178 -0.08 -22.62 4.25
N VAL A 179 0.67 -22.06 5.20
CA VAL A 179 1.81 -21.18 4.93
C VAL A 179 2.88 -21.89 4.07
N LYS A 180 3.03 -23.22 4.24
CA LYS A 180 4.04 -24.01 3.51
C LYS A 180 3.77 -24.13 2.01
N LYS A 181 2.57 -23.75 1.58
CA LYS A 181 2.18 -23.75 0.17
C LYS A 181 2.88 -22.66 -0.64
N TYR A 182 3.44 -21.64 0.02
CA TYR A 182 4.03 -20.47 -0.60
C TYR A 182 5.53 -20.42 -0.35
N SER A 183 6.29 -19.92 -1.34
CA SER A 183 7.74 -19.70 -1.23
C SER A 183 8.11 -18.35 -0.61
N ILE A 184 7.17 -17.41 -0.57
CA ILE A 184 7.32 -16.10 0.07
C ILE A 184 7.34 -16.25 1.61
N GLN A 185 8.17 -15.45 2.29
CA GLN A 185 8.32 -15.44 3.74
C GLN A 185 7.45 -14.36 4.38
#